data_2a442c26823e6113bbc617cf6588a7ed
#
_entry.id   2a442c26823e6113bbc617cf6588a7ed
#
_cell.length_a   1.000
_cell.length_b   1.000
_cell.length_c   1.000
_cell.angle_alpha   90.00
_cell.angle_beta   90.00
_cell.angle_gamma   90.00
#
_symmetry.space_group_name_H-M   'P 1'
#
loop_
_entity.id
_entity.type
_entity.pdbx_description
1 polymer ?
#
loop_
_entity_poly.entity_id
_entity_poly.type
_entity_poly.pdbx_seq_one_letter_code
_entity_poly.pdbx_strand_id
1 'polypeptide(L)'
;MVAMSPVSRPLSCLFVVAAVALLGGCATVSDSPVQQLEVRAILDYREIGGVGCILSNDTGRWYVIAPGRVTVTRSRQPLTIDCKKAGAAVAADVVRARPDMNNLVGNIVTTAGIGQLVDRESGAGYGYPSTLTVLMQPAAPPPEAAGAHPFAARMF
;
A
#
# COMPACT_ATOMS: atom_id res chain seq x y z
N MET A 1 12.45 58.71 39.63
CA MET A 1 12.34 57.37 40.21
C MET A 1 11.10 56.73 39.62
N VAL A 2 11.22 55.85 38.60
CA VAL A 2 10.11 55.14 37.98
C VAL A 2 10.09 53.75 38.57
N ALA A 3 9.04 53.43 39.33
CA ALA A 3 8.85 52.12 39.91
C ALA A 3 8.39 51.13 38.82
N MET A 4 9.25 50.22 38.42
CA MET A 4 8.92 49.08 37.53
C MET A 4 8.18 48.04 38.35
N SER A 5 6.90 47.86 38.06
CA SER A 5 6.05 46.82 38.66
C SER A 5 6.41 45.44 38.11
N PRO A 6 6.67 44.43 38.96
CA PRO A 6 7.17 43.11 38.52
C PRO A 6 6.05 42.09 38.22
N VAL A 7 4.80 42.54 37.94
CA VAL A 7 3.64 41.62 37.87
C VAL A 7 3.34 41.05 36.48
N SER A 8 3.96 41.55 35.39
CA SER A 8 3.58 41.14 34.03
C SER A 8 4.36 39.95 33.43
N ARG A 9 5.41 39.46 34.11
CA ARG A 9 6.28 38.38 33.60
C ARG A 9 5.62 36.95 33.58
N PRO A 10 4.86 36.52 34.59
CA PRO A 10 4.31 35.17 34.55
C PRO A 10 3.18 35.00 33.54
N LEU A 11 2.42 36.07 33.26
CA LEU A 11 1.28 35.98 32.31
C LEU A 11 1.76 35.85 30.87
N SER A 12 2.87 36.50 30.51
CA SER A 12 3.46 36.39 29.16
C SER A 12 4.03 35.01 28.89
N CYS A 13 4.64 34.34 29.87
CA CYS A 13 5.10 32.95 29.72
C CYS A 13 3.98 31.96 29.56
N LEU A 14 2.83 32.18 30.23
CA LEU A 14 1.65 31.30 30.12
C LEU A 14 1.04 31.37 28.73
N PHE A 15 0.99 32.57 28.10
CA PHE A 15 0.50 32.72 26.73
C PHE A 15 1.38 32.07 25.68
N VAL A 16 2.73 32.13 25.86
CA VAL A 16 3.65 31.47 24.91
C VAL A 16 3.55 29.96 25.01
N VAL A 17 3.43 29.39 26.19
CA VAL A 17 3.26 27.94 26.39
C VAL A 17 1.93 27.44 25.81
N ALA A 18 0.85 28.21 25.98
CA ALA A 18 -0.47 27.88 25.41
C ALA A 18 -0.45 27.96 23.86
N ALA A 19 0.24 28.92 23.27
CA ALA A 19 0.37 29.06 21.82
C ALA A 19 1.18 27.91 21.19
N VAL A 20 2.23 27.43 21.87
CA VAL A 20 3.04 26.29 21.39
C VAL A 20 2.26 24.97 21.48
N ALA A 21 1.39 24.81 22.50
CA ALA A 21 0.55 23.62 22.65
C ALA A 21 -0.52 23.48 21.54
N LEU A 22 -0.98 24.60 20.96
CA LEU A 22 -1.97 24.59 19.88
C LEU A 22 -1.38 24.24 18.50
N LEU A 23 -0.07 24.28 18.30
CA LEU A 23 0.58 23.93 17.04
C LEU A 23 0.94 22.43 16.94
N GLY A 24 0.81 21.67 18.02
CA GLY A 24 1.20 20.26 18.08
C GLY A 24 0.23 19.25 17.45
N GLY A 25 -0.91 19.71 16.89
CA GLY A 25 -2.03 18.81 16.54
C GLY A 25 -1.97 18.08 15.20
N CYS A 26 -1.01 18.33 14.33
CA CYS A 26 -1.02 17.80 12.96
C CYS A 26 -0.07 16.64 12.68
N ALA A 27 0.69 16.16 13.64
CA ALA A 27 1.75 15.16 13.42
C ALA A 27 1.29 13.69 13.44
N THR A 28 0.04 13.41 13.82
CA THR A 28 -0.44 12.03 14.08
C THR A 28 -1.08 11.32 12.88
N VAL A 29 -1.08 11.89 11.68
CA VAL A 29 -1.80 11.33 10.51
C VAL A 29 -0.92 10.43 9.63
N SER A 30 0.40 10.38 9.83
CA SER A 30 1.34 9.68 8.94
C SER A 30 1.51 8.19 9.19
N ASP A 31 1.20 7.68 10.36
CA ASP A 31 1.58 6.31 10.77
C ASP A 31 0.42 5.31 10.69
N SER A 32 -0.39 5.40 9.65
CA SER A 32 -1.40 4.36 9.42
C SER A 32 -0.72 3.04 9.04
N PRO A 33 -0.96 1.95 9.79
CA PRO A 33 -0.44 0.62 9.45
C PRO A 33 -1.05 0.07 8.15
N VAL A 34 -2.04 0.77 7.60
CA VAL A 34 -2.72 0.39 6.37
C VAL A 34 -2.50 1.43 5.27
N GLN A 35 -2.58 0.98 4.03
CA GLN A 35 -2.43 1.80 2.83
C GLN A 35 -3.53 1.45 1.82
N GLN A 36 -4.13 2.47 1.21
CA GLN A 36 -5.03 2.28 0.08
C GLN A 36 -4.24 2.23 -1.22
N LEU A 37 -4.47 1.19 -2.02
CA LEU A 37 -3.86 0.97 -3.32
C LEU A 37 -4.93 0.97 -4.40
N GLU A 38 -4.62 1.56 -5.56
CA GLU A 38 -5.42 1.45 -6.77
C GLU A 38 -4.83 0.38 -7.66
N VAL A 39 -5.62 -0.60 -8.06
CA VAL A 39 -5.20 -1.70 -8.94
C VAL A 39 -5.83 -1.52 -10.31
N ARG A 40 -5.01 -1.55 -11.35
CA ARG A 40 -5.39 -1.44 -12.75
C ARG A 40 -4.86 -2.64 -13.53
N ALA A 41 -5.65 -3.14 -14.47
CA ALA A 41 -5.25 -4.26 -15.32
C ALA A 41 -5.20 -3.82 -16.78
N ILE A 42 -4.09 -4.10 -17.44
CA ILE A 42 -3.84 -3.76 -18.85
C ILE A 42 -3.67 -5.05 -19.64
N LEU A 43 -4.40 -5.19 -20.73
CA LEU A 43 -4.25 -6.26 -21.72
C LEU A 43 -4.19 -5.62 -23.11
N ASP A 44 -3.18 -5.97 -23.91
CA ASP A 44 -2.98 -5.45 -25.26
C ASP A 44 -3.03 -3.90 -25.31
N TYR A 45 -2.30 -3.25 -24.40
CA TYR A 45 -2.21 -1.78 -24.26
C TYR A 45 -3.53 -1.09 -23.90
N ARG A 46 -4.56 -1.82 -23.50
CA ARG A 46 -5.85 -1.28 -23.08
C ARG A 46 -6.18 -1.67 -21.65
N GLU A 47 -6.73 -0.73 -20.90
CA GLU A 47 -7.27 -1.03 -19.58
C GLU A 47 -8.50 -1.92 -19.71
N ILE A 48 -8.51 -3.03 -18.96
CA ILE A 48 -9.62 -3.97 -18.93
C ILE A 48 -10.24 -4.03 -17.55
N GLY A 49 -11.56 -4.13 -17.50
CA GLY A 49 -12.31 -4.25 -16.25
C GLY A 49 -12.75 -5.69 -15.95
N GLY A 50 -13.24 -5.87 -14.71
CA GLY A 50 -13.74 -7.17 -14.24
C GLY A 50 -12.64 -8.21 -14.04
N VAL A 51 -11.43 -7.77 -13.68
CA VAL A 51 -10.30 -8.64 -13.37
C VAL A 51 -10.23 -8.84 -11.87
N GLY A 52 -10.44 -10.07 -11.39
CA GLY A 52 -10.26 -10.43 -9.99
C GLY A 52 -8.76 -10.50 -9.65
N CYS A 53 -8.31 -9.73 -8.67
CA CYS A 53 -6.94 -9.73 -8.21
C CYS A 53 -6.87 -10.09 -6.72
N ILE A 54 -5.94 -10.94 -6.35
CA ILE A 54 -5.58 -11.28 -4.98
C ILE A 54 -4.23 -10.66 -4.70
N LEU A 55 -4.18 -9.80 -3.69
CA LEU A 55 -2.95 -9.23 -3.17
C LEU A 55 -2.58 -9.96 -1.88
N SER A 56 -1.32 -10.31 -1.69
CA SER A 56 -0.88 -10.97 -0.46
C SER A 56 0.53 -10.56 -0.05
N ASN A 57 0.73 -10.39 1.24
CA ASN A 57 2.04 -10.26 1.87
C ASN A 57 2.08 -11.12 3.16
N ASP A 58 3.08 -10.95 3.99
CA ASP A 58 3.25 -11.66 5.28
C ASP A 58 2.19 -11.30 6.32
N THR A 59 1.48 -10.16 6.17
CA THR A 59 0.47 -9.69 7.13
C THR A 59 -0.95 -10.09 6.76
N GLY A 60 -1.22 -10.42 5.48
CA GLY A 60 -2.57 -10.79 5.06
C GLY A 60 -2.76 -10.99 3.56
N ARG A 61 -4.03 -11.17 3.22
CA ARG A 61 -4.49 -11.38 1.85
C ARG A 61 -5.75 -10.56 1.58
N TRP A 62 -5.79 -9.88 0.46
CA TRP A 62 -6.88 -8.98 0.07
C TRP A 62 -7.35 -9.27 -1.35
N TYR A 63 -8.63 -9.04 -1.59
CA TYR A 63 -9.24 -9.21 -2.91
C TYR A 63 -9.74 -7.87 -3.45
N VAL A 64 -9.57 -7.65 -4.74
CA VAL A 64 -10.07 -6.47 -5.45
C VAL A 64 -10.45 -6.85 -6.88
N ILE A 65 -11.47 -6.17 -7.42
CA ILE A 65 -11.80 -6.26 -8.85
C ILE A 65 -11.18 -5.02 -9.53
N ALA A 66 -10.22 -5.24 -10.42
CA ALA A 66 -9.58 -4.17 -11.17
C ALA A 66 -10.43 -3.72 -12.37
N PRO A 67 -10.50 -2.40 -12.67
CA PRO A 67 -9.92 -1.32 -11.89
C PRO A 67 -10.66 -1.10 -10.57
N GLY A 68 -9.91 -0.92 -9.48
CA GLY A 68 -10.51 -0.78 -8.17
C GLY A 68 -9.50 -0.41 -7.07
N ARG A 69 -10.02 -0.13 -5.87
CA ARG A 69 -9.21 0.24 -4.72
C ARG A 69 -9.32 -0.81 -3.63
N VAL A 70 -8.21 -1.03 -2.94
CA VAL A 70 -8.11 -1.98 -1.83
C VAL A 70 -7.23 -1.40 -0.74
N THR A 71 -7.60 -1.62 0.52
CA THR A 71 -6.79 -1.25 1.67
C THR A 71 -6.01 -2.47 2.13
N VAL A 72 -4.68 -2.36 2.15
CA VAL A 72 -3.77 -3.42 2.56
C VAL A 72 -2.97 -3.00 3.79
N THR A 73 -2.56 -3.95 4.60
CA THR A 73 -1.62 -3.69 5.70
C THR A 73 -0.22 -3.52 5.13
N ARG A 74 0.47 -2.47 5.56
CA ARG A 74 1.85 -2.19 5.16
C ARG A 74 2.78 -3.27 5.70
N SER A 75 3.83 -3.58 4.95
CA SER A 75 4.85 -4.52 5.36
C SER A 75 6.19 -4.17 4.69
N ARG A 76 7.27 -4.68 5.28
CA ARG A 76 8.61 -4.66 4.68
C ARG A 76 8.76 -5.70 3.58
N GLN A 77 7.90 -6.73 3.60
CA GLN A 77 7.93 -7.82 2.65
C GLN A 77 7.28 -7.40 1.31
N PRO A 78 7.66 -8.02 0.21
CA PRO A 78 7.03 -7.78 -1.08
C PRO A 78 5.53 -8.10 -1.05
N LEU A 79 4.76 -7.37 -1.84
CA LEU A 79 3.36 -7.64 -2.11
C LEU A 79 3.26 -8.46 -3.40
N THR A 80 2.74 -9.66 -3.30
CA THR A 80 2.42 -10.51 -4.45
C THR A 80 1.03 -10.18 -4.96
N ILE A 81 0.86 -10.10 -6.27
CA ILE A 81 -0.39 -9.79 -6.93
C ILE A 81 -0.69 -10.88 -7.95
N ASP A 82 -1.79 -11.58 -7.75
CA ASP A 82 -2.28 -12.61 -8.68
C ASP A 82 -3.61 -12.15 -9.26
N CYS A 83 -3.66 -11.89 -10.55
CA CYS A 83 -4.85 -11.42 -11.24
C CYS A 83 -5.35 -12.44 -12.26
N LYS A 84 -6.67 -12.60 -12.33
CA LYS A 84 -7.31 -13.50 -13.27
C LYS A 84 -8.62 -12.92 -13.81
N LYS A 85 -8.79 -13.01 -15.12
CA LYS A 85 -10.05 -12.79 -15.80
C LYS A 85 -10.50 -14.10 -16.43
N ALA A 86 -11.68 -14.58 -16.07
CA ALA A 86 -12.18 -15.88 -16.50
C ALA A 86 -12.13 -16.03 -18.03
N GLY A 87 -11.45 -17.08 -18.50
CA GLY A 87 -11.35 -17.45 -19.91
C GLY A 87 -10.56 -16.50 -20.80
N ALA A 88 -10.00 -15.42 -20.26
CA ALA A 88 -9.38 -14.38 -21.09
C ALA A 88 -7.91 -14.09 -20.75
N ALA A 89 -7.57 -13.85 -19.48
CA ALA A 89 -6.24 -13.38 -19.15
C ALA A 89 -5.83 -13.71 -17.71
N VAL A 90 -4.52 -13.82 -17.49
CA VAL A 90 -3.88 -14.04 -16.19
C VAL A 90 -2.67 -13.14 -16.05
N ALA A 91 -2.33 -12.79 -14.81
CA ALA A 91 -1.07 -12.14 -14.49
C ALA A 91 -0.66 -12.46 -13.05
N ALA A 92 0.66 -12.55 -12.83
CA ALA A 92 1.26 -12.58 -11.51
C ALA A 92 2.40 -11.58 -11.48
N ASP A 93 2.46 -10.77 -10.42
CA ASP A 93 3.49 -9.75 -10.24
C ASP A 93 3.91 -9.65 -8.78
N VAL A 94 5.10 -9.12 -8.53
CA VAL A 94 5.65 -8.94 -7.20
C VAL A 94 6.16 -7.52 -7.05
N VAL A 95 5.54 -6.77 -6.16
CA VAL A 95 5.86 -5.39 -5.88
C VAL A 95 6.66 -5.29 -4.59
N ARG A 96 7.87 -4.74 -4.68
CA ARG A 96 8.73 -4.55 -3.50
C ARG A 96 8.23 -3.38 -2.66
N ALA A 97 8.22 -3.58 -1.34
CA ALA A 97 8.04 -2.50 -0.39
C ALA A 97 9.20 -1.51 -0.48
N ARG A 98 8.91 -0.23 -0.33
CA ARG A 98 9.90 0.85 -0.31
C ARG A 98 9.77 1.64 0.99
N PRO A 99 10.87 2.15 1.56
CA PRO A 99 10.79 3.09 2.68
C PRO A 99 9.94 4.31 2.28
N ASP A 100 8.98 4.65 3.11
CA ASP A 100 8.16 5.85 2.90
C ASP A 100 8.93 7.07 3.40
N MET A 101 9.53 7.82 2.46
CA MET A 101 10.39 8.97 2.77
C MET A 101 9.63 10.09 3.47
N ASN A 102 8.32 10.22 3.28
CA ASN A 102 7.52 11.24 3.93
C ASN A 102 7.43 10.98 5.45
N ASN A 103 7.25 9.71 5.84
CA ASN A 103 7.25 9.31 7.24
C ASN A 103 8.63 9.41 7.87
N LEU A 104 9.68 9.13 7.10
CA LEU A 104 11.06 9.21 7.58
C LEU A 104 11.42 10.63 8.04
N VAL A 105 11.10 11.64 7.25
CA VAL A 105 11.39 13.04 7.58
C VAL A 105 10.55 13.51 8.77
N GLY A 106 9.27 13.15 8.84
CA GLY A 106 8.38 13.49 9.94
C GLY A 106 8.90 12.96 11.29
N ASN A 107 9.31 11.70 11.33
CA ASN A 107 9.76 11.02 12.55
C ASN A 107 11.12 11.54 13.06
N ILE A 108 12.03 11.94 12.19
CA ILE A 108 13.32 12.53 12.61
C ILE A 108 13.09 13.87 13.32
N VAL A 109 12.16 14.69 12.83
CA VAL A 109 11.90 16.03 13.37
C VAL A 109 11.13 15.99 14.68
N THR A 110 10.16 15.07 14.82
CA THR A 110 9.23 15.07 15.97
C THR A 110 9.67 14.18 17.13
N THR A 111 10.39 13.09 16.87
CA THR A 111 10.73 12.08 17.90
C THR A 111 12.22 11.85 18.10
N ALA A 112 13.08 12.72 17.55
CA ALA A 112 14.55 12.57 17.59
C ALA A 112 15.03 11.16 17.13
N GLY A 113 14.29 10.53 16.18
CA GLY A 113 14.66 9.25 15.59
C GLY A 113 14.17 7.99 16.33
N ILE A 114 13.57 8.11 17.53
CA ILE A 114 13.06 6.94 18.28
C ILE A 114 11.88 6.29 17.55
N GLY A 115 11.01 7.08 16.90
CA GLY A 115 9.90 6.58 16.10
C GLY A 115 10.33 5.65 14.96
N GLN A 116 11.52 5.86 14.41
CA GLN A 116 12.06 5.03 13.32
C GLN A 116 12.37 3.58 13.75
N LEU A 117 12.70 3.36 15.04
CA LEU A 117 12.91 2.00 15.55
C LEU A 117 11.58 1.25 15.64
N VAL A 118 10.52 1.91 16.08
CA VAL A 118 9.16 1.32 16.17
C VAL A 118 8.61 1.05 14.77
N ASP A 119 8.79 1.96 13.82
CA ASP A 119 8.33 1.81 12.44
C ASP A 119 9.02 0.67 11.68
N ARG A 120 10.28 0.39 12.03
CA ARG A 120 11.01 -0.75 11.47
C ARG A 120 10.44 -2.09 11.92
N GLU A 121 10.00 -2.22 13.14
CA GLU A 121 9.43 -3.44 13.68
C GLU A 121 8.00 -3.65 13.17
N SER A 122 7.19 -2.59 13.11
CA SER A 122 5.78 -2.65 12.69
C SER A 122 5.56 -2.68 11.19
N GLY A 123 6.58 -2.33 10.37
CA GLY A 123 6.45 -2.18 8.91
C GLY A 123 5.75 -0.89 8.47
N ALA A 124 5.30 -0.04 9.40
CA ALA A 124 4.59 1.21 9.08
C ALA A 124 5.45 2.21 8.30
N GLY A 125 6.78 2.17 8.47
CA GLY A 125 7.73 2.98 7.71
C GLY A 125 7.94 2.54 6.26
N TYR A 126 7.25 1.51 5.80
CA TYR A 126 7.32 0.99 4.43
C TYR A 126 5.98 1.14 3.73
N GLY A 127 6.02 1.25 2.41
CA GLY A 127 4.81 1.35 1.59
C GLY A 127 5.00 0.75 0.22
N TYR A 128 3.89 0.53 -0.44
CA TYR A 128 3.84 0.11 -1.83
C TYR A 128 3.48 1.31 -2.72
N PRO A 129 3.74 1.28 -4.04
CA PRO A 129 3.23 2.31 -4.94
C PRO A 129 1.71 2.44 -4.82
N SER A 130 1.21 3.67 -4.80
CA SER A 130 -0.23 3.94 -4.64
C SER A 130 -1.08 3.40 -5.79
N THR A 131 -0.49 3.25 -6.98
CA THR A 131 -1.13 2.67 -8.16
C THR A 131 -0.31 1.47 -8.63
N LEU A 132 -0.98 0.33 -8.75
CA LEU A 132 -0.43 -0.93 -9.23
C LEU A 132 -1.04 -1.22 -10.60
N THR A 133 -0.20 -1.18 -11.64
CA THR A 133 -0.60 -1.51 -13.00
C THR A 133 -0.11 -2.91 -13.34
N VAL A 134 -1.04 -3.84 -13.48
CA VAL A 134 -0.76 -5.25 -13.77
C VAL A 134 -0.91 -5.51 -15.27
N LEU A 135 0.15 -6.00 -15.88
CA LEU A 135 0.15 -6.37 -17.29
C LEU A 135 -0.38 -7.80 -17.43
N MET A 136 -1.58 -7.92 -17.96
CA MET A 136 -2.23 -9.19 -18.19
C MET A 136 -1.70 -9.87 -19.45
N GLN A 137 -1.61 -11.19 -19.40
CA GLN A 137 -1.29 -12.02 -20.56
C GLN A 137 -2.54 -12.83 -20.96
N PRO A 138 -2.77 -13.09 -22.25
CA PRO A 138 -3.81 -14.01 -22.66
C PRO A 138 -3.68 -15.34 -21.93
N ALA A 139 -4.78 -15.88 -21.38
CA ALA A 139 -4.73 -17.18 -20.75
C ALA A 139 -4.35 -18.21 -21.83
N ALA A 140 -3.35 -19.03 -21.52
CA ALA A 140 -3.07 -20.18 -22.38
C ALA A 140 -4.34 -21.02 -22.53
N PRO A 141 -4.68 -21.48 -23.73
CA PRO A 141 -5.79 -22.42 -23.88
C PRO A 141 -5.57 -23.58 -22.92
N PRO A 142 -6.64 -24.12 -22.30
CA PRO A 142 -6.51 -25.34 -21.50
C PRO A 142 -5.73 -26.35 -22.34
N PRO A 143 -4.81 -27.14 -21.78
CA PRO A 143 -4.20 -28.23 -22.51
C PRO A 143 -5.36 -29.07 -23.05
N GLU A 144 -5.62 -28.91 -24.33
CA GLU A 144 -6.57 -29.71 -25.04
C GLU A 144 -6.17 -31.16 -24.76
N ALA A 145 -7.09 -31.94 -24.22
CA ALA A 145 -6.79 -33.28 -23.77
C ALA A 145 -6.12 -34.02 -24.93
N ALA A 146 -4.80 -34.03 -24.92
CA ALA A 146 -4.00 -34.80 -25.84
C ALA A 146 -4.28 -36.28 -25.55
N GLY A 147 -5.31 -36.83 -26.15
CA GLY A 147 -5.68 -38.20 -25.86
C GLY A 147 -7.02 -38.68 -26.45
N ALA A 148 -7.73 -37.89 -27.21
CA ALA A 148 -8.76 -38.48 -28.06
C ALA A 148 -8.12 -38.98 -29.36
N HIS A 149 -7.36 -40.06 -29.25
CA HIS A 149 -7.13 -40.90 -30.44
C HIS A 149 -8.50 -41.36 -30.90
N PRO A 150 -8.94 -40.99 -32.11
CA PRO A 150 -10.07 -41.69 -32.69
C PRO A 150 -9.64 -43.14 -32.87
N PHE A 151 -10.18 -44.01 -32.04
CA PHE A 151 -10.09 -45.43 -32.22
C PHE A 151 -10.74 -45.71 -33.57
N ALA A 152 -9.92 -45.80 -34.61
CA ALA A 152 -10.35 -46.26 -35.91
C ALA A 152 -10.82 -47.68 -35.76
N ALA A 153 -12.13 -47.85 -35.61
CA ALA A 153 -12.78 -49.13 -35.76
C ALA A 153 -12.58 -49.56 -37.21
N ARG A 154 -11.53 -50.32 -37.44
CA ARG A 154 -11.47 -51.19 -38.61
C ARG A 154 -12.44 -52.34 -38.28
N MET A 155 -13.61 -52.26 -38.82
CA MET A 155 -14.44 -53.44 -39.04
C MET A 155 -14.13 -54.00 -40.40
N PHE A 156 -13.89 -55.24 -40.39
CA PHE A 156 -13.79 -56.13 -41.52
C PHE A 156 -15.10 -56.18 -42.33
#